data_b13bf6ef63389e4d55434129fb077bff
#
_entry.id   b13bf6ef63389e4d55434129fb077bff
#
_cell.length_a   1.000
_cell.length_b   1.000
_cell.length_c   1.000
_cell.angle_alpha   90.00
_cell.angle_beta   90.00
_cell.angle_gamma   90.00
#
_symmetry.space_group_name_H-M   'P 1'
#
loop_
_entity.id
_entity.type
_entity.pdbx_description
1 polymer ?
#
loop_
_entity_poly.entity_id
_entity_poly.type
_entity_poly.pdbx_seq_one_letter_code
_entity_poly.pdbx_strand_id
1 'polypeptide(L)'
;MSIQSDLKEQLAIRLDTLHIDAQDQPHLAEQAGELAAEAKASAKRAKLEADEAKADVERDVRKNPAAHGVDKVTEGAVGAAVTADAKVQAAERAAIAAQEAADKAEAVANAYEHRRSMLKIEAELYLANYFGDVTVREREMGRTADEVKAARFDQGQGRRRRRTEEAEDGG
;
A
#
# COMPACT_ATOMS: atom_id res chain seq x y z
N MET A 1 -11.65 14.86 -1.12
CA MET A 1 -10.56 13.99 -1.58
C MET A 1 -9.72 13.59 -0.37
N SER A 2 -9.20 12.38 -0.31
CA SER A 2 -8.39 11.92 0.82
C SER A 2 -6.93 12.36 0.58
N ILE A 3 -6.22 12.84 1.62
CA ILE A 3 -4.78 13.19 1.56
C ILE A 3 -3.97 12.07 0.87
N GLN A 4 -4.35 10.83 1.08
CA GLN A 4 -3.72 9.67 0.46
C GLN A 4 -3.94 9.57 -1.06
N SER A 5 -5.07 10.06 -1.61
CA SER A 5 -5.27 10.14 -3.06
C SER A 5 -4.45 11.27 -3.68
N ASP A 6 -4.38 12.41 -3.00
CA ASP A 6 -3.60 13.56 -3.46
C ASP A 6 -2.10 13.23 -3.51
N LEU A 7 -1.57 12.52 -2.49
CA LEU A 7 -0.20 12.02 -2.50
C LEU A 7 0.09 11.05 -3.64
N LYS A 8 -0.87 10.18 -4.01
CA LYS A 8 -0.68 9.26 -5.15
C LYS A 8 -0.61 9.98 -6.49
N GLU A 9 -1.38 11.06 -6.67
CA GLU A 9 -1.34 11.88 -7.88
C GLU A 9 0.00 12.61 -8.03
N GLN A 10 0.63 12.99 -6.92
CA GLN A 10 1.91 13.70 -6.89
C GLN A 10 3.15 12.78 -7.06
N LEU A 11 2.96 11.46 -7.23
CA LEU A 11 4.07 10.54 -7.51
C LEU A 11 4.67 10.69 -8.91
N ALA A 12 3.94 11.29 -9.86
CA ALA A 12 4.43 11.52 -11.21
C ALA A 12 5.62 12.50 -11.20
N ILE A 13 6.66 12.20 -11.98
CA ILE A 13 7.82 13.08 -12.21
C ILE A 13 7.64 13.69 -13.59
N ARG A 14 7.81 15.02 -13.70
CA ARG A 14 7.74 15.75 -14.95
C ARG A 14 9.06 16.44 -15.22
N LEU A 15 9.58 16.26 -16.44
CA LEU A 15 10.87 16.80 -16.83
C LEU A 15 10.90 18.34 -16.89
N ASP A 16 9.79 18.96 -17.24
CA ASP A 16 9.63 20.41 -17.30
C ASP A 16 9.64 21.07 -15.92
N THR A 17 9.27 20.34 -14.88
CA THR A 17 9.22 20.81 -13.50
C THR A 17 10.14 20.02 -12.56
N LEU A 18 11.17 19.35 -13.09
CA LEU A 18 12.06 18.46 -12.34
C LEU A 18 12.67 19.12 -11.10
N HIS A 19 13.03 20.41 -11.19
CA HIS A 19 13.59 21.17 -10.07
C HIS A 19 12.55 21.42 -8.96
N ILE A 20 11.27 21.61 -9.31
CA ILE A 20 10.17 21.76 -8.35
C ILE A 20 9.92 20.40 -7.69
N ASP A 21 9.81 19.33 -8.51
CA ASP A 21 9.62 17.98 -8.03
C ASP A 21 10.72 17.53 -7.05
N ALA A 22 11.97 17.96 -7.30
CA ALA A 22 13.09 17.67 -6.41
C ALA A 22 13.04 18.48 -5.10
N GLN A 23 12.56 19.73 -5.14
CA GLN A 23 12.40 20.59 -3.95
C GLN A 23 11.25 20.09 -3.07
N ASP A 24 10.15 19.63 -3.65
CA ASP A 24 8.96 19.17 -2.92
C ASP A 24 9.12 17.74 -2.36
N GLN A 25 10.01 16.95 -2.96
CA GLN A 25 10.21 15.55 -2.59
C GLN A 25 10.40 15.29 -1.10
N PRO A 26 11.26 16.03 -0.34
CA PRO A 26 11.45 15.77 1.08
C PRO A 26 10.16 15.96 1.89
N HIS A 27 9.41 17.02 1.59
CA HIS A 27 8.16 17.33 2.29
C HIS A 27 7.07 16.28 2.00
N LEU A 28 6.93 15.87 0.74
CA LEU A 28 5.98 14.83 0.35
C LEU A 28 6.33 13.47 0.97
N ALA A 29 7.62 13.13 1.05
CA ALA A 29 8.07 11.90 1.70
C ALA A 29 7.82 11.93 3.22
N GLU A 30 8.02 13.09 3.87
CA GLU A 30 7.71 13.30 5.28
C GLU A 30 6.21 13.09 5.54
N GLN A 31 5.34 13.76 4.78
CA GLN A 31 3.88 13.60 4.90
C GLN A 31 3.42 12.15 4.70
N ALA A 32 3.97 11.46 3.70
CA ALA A 32 3.67 10.06 3.48
C ALA A 32 4.13 9.16 4.61
N GLY A 33 5.32 9.46 5.17
CA GLY A 33 5.89 8.78 6.34
C GLY A 33 5.04 8.98 7.60
N GLU A 34 4.59 10.20 7.88
CA GLU A 34 3.70 10.51 9.00
C GLU A 34 2.39 9.75 8.90
N LEU A 35 1.73 9.77 7.74
CA LEU A 35 0.49 9.02 7.51
C LEU A 35 0.68 7.51 7.72
N ALA A 36 1.81 6.95 7.28
CA ALA A 36 2.13 5.55 7.50
C ALA A 36 2.35 5.23 8.99
N ALA A 37 3.03 6.13 9.72
CA ALA A 37 3.27 5.98 11.16
C ALA A 37 1.95 6.05 11.95
N GLU A 38 1.07 6.99 11.64
CA GLU A 38 -0.25 7.14 12.25
C GLU A 38 -1.14 5.92 11.99
N ALA A 39 -1.18 5.44 10.75
CA ALA A 39 -1.94 4.26 10.38
C ALA A 39 -1.43 2.99 11.09
N LYS A 40 -0.11 2.81 11.20
CA LYS A 40 0.51 1.71 11.97
C LYS A 40 0.18 1.81 13.47
N ALA A 41 0.18 3.01 14.03
CA ALA A 41 -0.21 3.20 15.44
C ALA A 41 -1.69 2.87 15.66
N SER A 42 -2.56 3.24 14.72
CA SER A 42 -3.99 2.90 14.74
C SER A 42 -4.21 1.38 14.64
N ALA A 43 -3.51 0.69 13.74
CA ALA A 43 -3.59 -0.77 13.61
C ALA A 43 -3.16 -1.50 14.89
N LYS A 44 -2.10 -1.03 15.55
CA LYS A 44 -1.68 -1.58 16.84
C LYS A 44 -2.73 -1.38 17.93
N ARG A 45 -3.37 -0.21 18.00
CA ARG A 45 -4.45 0.06 18.96
C ARG A 45 -5.66 -0.84 18.71
N ALA A 46 -6.12 -0.94 17.47
CA ALA A 46 -7.24 -1.81 17.11
C ALA A 46 -6.95 -3.28 17.42
N LYS A 47 -5.70 -3.74 17.25
CA LYS A 47 -5.30 -5.10 17.66
C LYS A 47 -5.40 -5.30 19.17
N LEU A 48 -4.92 -4.33 19.97
CA LEU A 48 -5.03 -4.40 21.43
C LEU A 48 -6.49 -4.44 21.86
N GLU A 49 -7.36 -3.63 21.27
CA GLU A 49 -8.80 -3.64 21.54
C GLU A 49 -9.45 -5.00 21.22
N ALA A 50 -9.02 -5.66 20.14
CA ALA A 50 -9.48 -6.99 19.78
C ALA A 50 -9.01 -8.04 20.79
N ASP A 51 -7.77 -7.97 21.23
CA ASP A 51 -7.21 -8.88 22.24
C ASP A 51 -7.90 -8.68 23.62
N GLU A 52 -8.18 -7.44 24.01
CA GLU A 52 -8.94 -7.10 25.22
C GLU A 52 -10.39 -7.62 25.13
N ALA A 53 -11.06 -7.43 23.99
CA ALA A 53 -12.42 -7.94 23.77
C ALA A 53 -12.47 -9.47 23.91
N LYS A 54 -11.48 -10.18 23.37
CA LYS A 54 -11.35 -11.64 23.54
C LYS A 54 -11.20 -12.03 24.99
N ALA A 55 -10.28 -11.38 25.72
CA ALA A 55 -10.02 -11.68 27.12
C ALA A 55 -11.23 -11.40 28.01
N ASP A 56 -11.99 -10.34 27.72
CA ASP A 56 -13.20 -10.00 28.47
C ASP A 56 -14.31 -11.02 28.24
N VAL A 57 -14.57 -11.39 26.97
CA VAL A 57 -15.57 -12.39 26.63
C VAL A 57 -15.15 -13.77 27.17
N GLU A 58 -13.89 -14.16 27.09
CA GLU A 58 -13.40 -15.40 27.68
C GLU A 58 -13.67 -15.45 29.20
N ARG A 59 -13.40 -14.35 29.89
CA ARG A 59 -13.66 -14.23 31.34
C ARG A 59 -15.14 -14.34 31.65
N ASP A 60 -16.01 -13.75 30.81
CA ASP A 60 -17.45 -13.81 30.98
C ASP A 60 -18.00 -15.21 30.72
N VAL A 61 -17.57 -15.86 29.63
CA VAL A 61 -17.93 -17.26 29.32
C VAL A 61 -17.57 -18.20 30.46
N ARG A 62 -16.40 -18.02 31.10
CA ARG A 62 -15.97 -18.83 32.24
C ARG A 62 -16.80 -18.57 33.51
N LYS A 63 -17.30 -17.34 33.72
CA LYS A 63 -18.15 -16.98 34.83
C LYS A 63 -19.60 -17.39 34.64
N ASN A 64 -20.13 -17.24 33.44
CA ASN A 64 -21.52 -17.40 33.07
C ASN A 64 -21.72 -18.33 31.87
N PRO A 65 -21.25 -19.59 31.89
CA PRO A 65 -21.23 -20.46 30.72
C PRO A 65 -22.60 -20.67 30.08
N ALA A 66 -23.65 -20.81 30.91
CA ALA A 66 -25.02 -21.02 30.43
C ALA A 66 -25.55 -19.84 29.60
N ALA A 67 -25.14 -18.60 29.89
CA ALA A 67 -25.51 -17.41 29.11
C ALA A 67 -24.92 -17.43 27.69
N HIS A 68 -23.82 -18.14 27.46
CA HIS A 68 -23.14 -18.31 26.20
C HIS A 68 -23.41 -19.69 25.55
N GLY A 69 -24.41 -20.43 26.04
CA GLY A 69 -24.77 -21.75 25.46
C GLY A 69 -23.73 -22.84 25.69
N VAL A 70 -22.92 -22.70 26.74
CA VAL A 70 -21.85 -23.65 27.10
C VAL A 70 -22.33 -24.54 28.24
N ASP A 71 -22.65 -25.79 27.94
CA ASP A 71 -23.11 -26.75 28.97
C ASP A 71 -21.96 -27.23 29.88
N LYS A 72 -20.76 -27.40 29.29
CA LYS A 72 -19.55 -27.84 29.98
C LYS A 72 -18.38 -26.96 29.65
N VAL A 73 -17.77 -26.35 30.67
CA VAL A 73 -16.61 -25.49 30.51
C VAL A 73 -15.38 -26.34 30.16
N THR A 74 -15.08 -26.36 28.85
CA THR A 74 -13.85 -26.93 28.32
C THR A 74 -13.16 -25.85 27.52
N GLU A 75 -11.83 -25.90 27.32
CA GLU A 75 -11.09 -24.92 26.55
C GLU A 75 -11.65 -24.78 25.12
N GLY A 76 -12.02 -25.91 24.51
CA GLY A 76 -12.62 -25.89 23.15
C GLY A 76 -13.99 -25.21 23.11
N ALA A 77 -14.86 -25.44 24.11
CA ALA A 77 -16.17 -24.80 24.17
C ALA A 77 -16.06 -23.30 24.48
N VAL A 78 -15.12 -22.91 25.35
CA VAL A 78 -14.84 -21.51 25.66
C VAL A 78 -14.32 -20.80 24.41
N GLY A 79 -13.31 -21.39 23.72
CA GLY A 79 -12.75 -20.83 22.48
C GLY A 79 -13.81 -20.67 21.38
N ALA A 80 -14.69 -21.66 21.21
CA ALA A 80 -15.80 -21.57 20.25
C ALA A 80 -16.78 -20.43 20.57
N ALA A 81 -17.15 -20.27 21.86
CA ALA A 81 -18.05 -19.21 22.33
C ALA A 81 -17.41 -17.82 22.13
N VAL A 82 -16.13 -17.66 22.45
CA VAL A 82 -15.37 -16.41 22.21
C VAL A 82 -15.32 -16.07 20.73
N THR A 83 -15.03 -17.02 19.87
CA THR A 83 -14.96 -16.80 18.41
C THR A 83 -16.33 -16.48 17.81
N ALA A 84 -17.40 -17.02 18.36
CA ALA A 84 -18.77 -16.76 17.93
C ALA A 84 -19.33 -15.42 18.43
N ASP A 85 -18.69 -14.80 19.43
CA ASP A 85 -19.17 -13.57 20.03
C ASP A 85 -19.11 -12.38 19.06
N ALA A 86 -20.24 -11.66 18.96
CA ALA A 86 -20.37 -10.55 18.01
C ALA A 86 -19.42 -9.38 18.31
N LYS A 87 -19.10 -9.12 19.59
CA LYS A 87 -18.19 -8.06 20.02
C LYS A 87 -16.75 -8.40 19.59
N VAL A 88 -16.34 -9.66 19.79
CA VAL A 88 -15.02 -10.13 19.36
C VAL A 88 -14.88 -10.06 17.84
N GLN A 89 -15.88 -10.56 17.12
CA GLN A 89 -15.87 -10.50 15.64
C GLN A 89 -15.84 -9.07 15.11
N ALA A 90 -16.55 -8.13 15.74
CA ALA A 90 -16.53 -6.73 15.36
C ALA A 90 -15.14 -6.10 15.59
N ALA A 91 -14.51 -6.38 16.74
CA ALA A 91 -13.18 -5.88 17.07
C ALA A 91 -12.10 -6.48 16.15
N GLU A 92 -12.18 -7.77 15.81
CA GLU A 92 -11.28 -8.41 14.86
C GLU A 92 -11.38 -7.81 13.45
N ARG A 93 -12.62 -7.58 12.97
CA ARG A 93 -12.83 -6.91 11.66
C ARG A 93 -12.27 -5.50 11.67
N ALA A 94 -12.42 -4.75 12.76
CA ALA A 94 -11.84 -3.42 12.90
C ALA A 94 -10.31 -3.46 12.87
N ALA A 95 -9.69 -4.44 13.55
CA ALA A 95 -8.23 -4.63 13.53
C ALA A 95 -7.71 -4.97 12.13
N ILE A 96 -8.41 -5.85 11.38
CA ILE A 96 -8.07 -6.17 10.00
C ILE A 96 -8.17 -4.93 9.10
N ALA A 97 -9.26 -4.16 9.21
CA ALA A 97 -9.43 -2.95 8.41
C ALA A 97 -8.36 -1.89 8.72
N ALA A 98 -7.98 -1.74 9.99
CA ALA A 98 -6.91 -0.84 10.40
C ALA A 98 -5.53 -1.30 9.87
N GLN A 99 -5.26 -2.61 9.86
CA GLN A 99 -4.04 -3.16 9.28
C GLN A 99 -3.96 -2.93 7.76
N GLU A 100 -5.06 -3.17 7.03
CA GLU A 100 -5.11 -2.87 5.60
C GLU A 100 -4.88 -1.39 5.30
N ALA A 101 -5.38 -0.49 6.13
CA ALA A 101 -5.13 0.93 6.00
C ALA A 101 -3.65 1.27 6.23
N ALA A 102 -3.01 0.63 7.22
CA ALA A 102 -1.59 0.80 7.50
C ALA A 102 -0.72 0.29 6.34
N ASP A 103 -1.04 -0.87 5.77
CA ASP A 103 -0.30 -1.44 4.64
C ASP A 103 -0.41 -0.56 3.39
N LYS A 104 -1.60 0.01 3.13
CA LYS A 104 -1.80 0.97 2.04
C LYS A 104 -1.00 2.27 2.23
N ALA A 105 -0.96 2.79 3.45
CA ALA A 105 -0.18 3.99 3.77
C ALA A 105 1.32 3.73 3.65
N GLU A 106 1.80 2.58 4.11
CA GLU A 106 3.20 2.17 3.96
C GLU A 106 3.60 2.02 2.49
N ALA A 107 2.72 1.45 1.66
CA ALA A 107 2.97 1.34 0.22
C ALA A 107 3.14 2.71 -0.44
N VAL A 108 2.39 3.73 0.00
CA VAL A 108 2.56 5.12 -0.47
C VAL A 108 3.90 5.69 -0.01
N ALA A 109 4.27 5.52 1.26
CA ALA A 109 5.55 6.00 1.78
C ALA A 109 6.74 5.38 1.03
N ASN A 110 6.70 4.06 0.79
CA ASN A 110 7.71 3.37 0.00
C ASN A 110 7.77 3.86 -1.45
N ALA A 111 6.63 4.23 -2.05
CA ALA A 111 6.61 4.80 -3.40
C ALA A 111 7.34 6.15 -3.47
N TYR A 112 7.30 6.96 -2.41
CA TYR A 112 8.08 8.21 -2.34
C TYR A 112 9.59 7.97 -2.20
N GLU A 113 10.03 6.91 -1.52
CA GLU A 113 11.43 6.52 -1.51
C GLU A 113 11.92 6.10 -2.90
N HIS A 114 11.09 5.36 -3.65
CA HIS A 114 11.39 5.04 -5.04
C HIS A 114 11.39 6.28 -5.93
N ARG A 115 10.44 7.20 -5.73
CA ARG A 115 10.38 8.47 -6.46
C ARG A 115 11.66 9.28 -6.27
N ARG A 116 12.21 9.34 -5.06
CA ARG A 116 13.49 9.99 -4.76
C ARG A 116 14.63 9.43 -5.61
N SER A 117 14.70 8.11 -5.73
CA SER A 117 15.71 7.44 -6.55
C SER A 117 15.53 7.75 -8.03
N MET A 118 14.31 7.78 -8.51
CA MET A 118 13.98 8.12 -9.89
C MET A 118 14.30 9.58 -10.21
N LEU A 119 14.00 10.54 -9.32
CA LEU A 119 14.37 11.94 -9.49
C LEU A 119 15.87 12.13 -9.66
N LYS A 120 16.68 11.37 -8.93
CA LYS A 120 18.13 11.40 -9.07
C LYS A 120 18.57 10.92 -10.48
N ILE A 121 18.00 9.80 -10.94
CA ILE A 121 18.28 9.25 -12.26
C ILE A 121 17.87 10.24 -13.37
N GLU A 122 16.68 10.83 -13.26
CA GLU A 122 16.19 11.83 -14.23
C GLU A 122 17.08 13.07 -14.26
N ALA A 123 17.56 13.54 -13.10
CA ALA A 123 18.50 14.65 -13.03
C ALA A 123 19.86 14.30 -13.68
N GLU A 124 20.39 13.10 -13.46
CA GLU A 124 21.62 12.62 -14.08
C GLU A 124 21.47 12.52 -15.62
N LEU A 125 20.33 11.99 -16.10
CA LEU A 125 20.03 11.93 -17.54
C LEU A 125 19.91 13.33 -18.15
N TYR A 126 19.30 14.27 -17.45
CA TYR A 126 19.19 15.66 -17.88
C TYR A 126 20.58 16.32 -17.99
N LEU A 127 21.42 16.14 -16.98
CA LEU A 127 22.80 16.66 -16.98
C LEU A 127 23.68 16.02 -18.07
N ALA A 128 23.46 14.73 -18.36
CA ALA A 128 24.13 14.02 -19.46
C ALA A 128 23.64 14.43 -20.83
N ASN A 129 22.73 15.40 -20.92
CA ASN A 129 22.10 15.85 -22.17
C ASN A 129 21.39 14.73 -22.95
N TYR A 130 20.93 13.68 -22.23
CA TYR A 130 20.19 12.56 -22.83
C TYR A 130 18.93 13.04 -23.55
N PHE A 131 18.27 14.07 -23.02
CA PHE A 131 17.11 14.73 -23.61
C PHE A 131 17.48 15.87 -24.56
N GLY A 132 18.77 16.00 -24.93
CA GLY A 132 19.26 17.03 -25.88
C GLY A 132 18.84 16.76 -27.33
N ASP A 133 18.48 15.51 -27.63
CA ASP A 133 17.82 15.21 -28.90
C ASP A 133 16.37 15.73 -28.85
N VAL A 134 16.08 16.69 -29.71
CA VAL A 134 14.77 17.36 -29.83
C VAL A 134 13.65 16.34 -30.00
N THR A 135 13.91 15.23 -30.71
CA THR A 135 12.91 14.17 -30.94
C THR A 135 12.56 13.38 -29.69
N VAL A 136 13.52 13.14 -28.78
CA VAL A 136 13.28 12.47 -27.50
C VAL A 136 12.51 13.41 -26.56
N ARG A 137 12.93 14.67 -26.51
CA ARG A 137 12.32 15.70 -25.68
C ARG A 137 10.86 15.98 -26.08
N GLU A 138 10.55 16.07 -27.35
CA GLU A 138 9.19 16.26 -27.85
C GLU A 138 8.31 15.03 -27.58
N ARG A 139 8.85 13.82 -27.69
CA ARG A 139 8.13 12.58 -27.37
C ARG A 139 7.79 12.47 -25.90
N GLU A 140 8.70 12.81 -25.00
CA GLU A 140 8.44 12.71 -23.55
C GLU A 140 7.55 13.84 -23.03
N MET A 141 7.69 15.06 -23.54
CA MET A 141 6.82 16.18 -23.16
C MET A 141 5.41 16.11 -23.76
N GLY A 142 5.22 15.41 -24.88
CA GLY A 142 3.92 15.22 -25.52
C GLY A 142 3.09 14.04 -25.02
N ARG A 143 3.67 13.17 -24.17
CA ARG A 143 2.96 12.00 -23.66
C ARG A 143 2.21 12.32 -22.37
N THR A 144 0.89 12.11 -22.38
CA THR A 144 0.08 12.11 -21.16
C THR A 144 0.43 10.89 -20.29
N ALA A 145 0.19 10.98 -18.97
CA ALA A 145 0.46 9.87 -18.04
C ALA A 145 -0.23 8.55 -18.45
N ASP A 146 -1.36 8.65 -19.15
CA ASP A 146 -2.11 7.50 -19.66
C ASP A 146 -1.47 6.88 -20.90
N GLU A 147 -0.90 7.69 -21.80
CA GLU A 147 -0.14 7.21 -22.95
C GLU A 147 1.15 6.51 -22.54
N VAL A 148 1.83 7.01 -21.51
CA VAL A 148 3.01 6.36 -20.92
C VAL A 148 2.65 5.02 -20.27
N LYS A 149 1.50 4.94 -19.56
CA LYS A 149 1.01 3.67 -19.00
C LYS A 149 0.64 2.68 -20.11
N ALA A 150 -0.07 3.11 -21.14
CA ALA A 150 -0.44 2.28 -22.28
C ALA A 150 0.78 1.75 -23.02
N ALA A 151 1.78 2.59 -23.30
CA ALA A 151 3.02 2.19 -23.94
C ALA A 151 3.85 1.19 -23.12
N ARG A 152 3.89 1.33 -21.79
CA ARG A 152 4.54 0.36 -20.88
C ARG A 152 3.82 -0.97 -20.84
N PHE A 153 2.49 -0.96 -20.88
CA PHE A 153 1.69 -2.18 -20.92
C PHE A 153 1.92 -2.98 -22.21
N ASP A 154 1.96 -2.30 -23.36
CA ASP A 154 2.24 -2.92 -24.67
C ASP A 154 3.66 -3.48 -24.77
N GLN A 155 4.67 -2.77 -24.26
CA GLN A 155 6.06 -3.28 -24.20
C GLN A 155 6.16 -4.52 -23.29
N GLY A 156 5.43 -4.56 -22.19
CA GLY A 156 5.39 -5.72 -21.30
C GLY A 156 4.75 -6.94 -21.94
N GLN A 157 3.72 -6.75 -22.73
CA GLN A 157 3.04 -7.83 -23.48
C GLN A 157 3.90 -8.34 -24.65
N GLY A 158 4.58 -7.46 -25.39
CA GLY A 158 5.48 -7.83 -26.48
C GLY A 158 6.67 -8.68 -26.03
N ARG A 159 7.23 -8.39 -24.84
CA ARG A 159 8.30 -9.22 -24.24
C ARG A 159 7.81 -10.61 -23.80
N ARG A 160 6.57 -10.72 -23.32
CA ARG A 160 5.98 -12.02 -22.95
C ARG A 160 5.71 -12.89 -24.16
N ARG A 161 5.20 -12.34 -25.27
CA ARG A 161 4.97 -13.07 -26.53
C ARG A 161 6.26 -13.61 -27.14
N ARG A 162 7.32 -12.80 -27.22
CA ARG A 162 8.63 -13.26 -27.73
C ARG A 162 9.22 -14.40 -26.89
N ARG A 163 9.06 -14.36 -25.58
CA ARG A 163 9.57 -15.42 -24.68
C ARG A 163 8.80 -16.73 -24.79
N THR A 164 7.51 -16.70 -25.15
CA THR A 164 6.74 -17.91 -25.42
C THR A 164 7.04 -18.50 -26.80
N GLU A 165 7.24 -17.67 -27.82
CA GLU A 165 7.65 -18.12 -29.16
C GLU A 165 9.05 -18.75 -29.16
N GLU A 166 10.02 -18.18 -28.45
CA GLU A 166 11.37 -18.76 -28.28
C GLU A 166 11.37 -20.09 -27.48
N ALA A 167 10.38 -20.31 -26.64
CA ALA A 167 10.23 -21.55 -25.86
C ALA A 167 9.56 -22.67 -26.65
N GLU A 168 8.78 -22.36 -27.67
CA GLU A 168 8.11 -23.34 -28.56
C GLU A 168 8.98 -23.78 -29.73
N ASP A 169 9.95 -22.94 -30.18
CA ASP A 169 10.85 -23.23 -31.30
C ASP A 169 12.13 -24.00 -30.90
N GLY A 170 12.35 -24.23 -29.60
CA GLY A 170 13.55 -24.88 -29.02
C GLY A 170 13.30 -26.30 -28.47
N GLY A 171 12.19 -26.97 -28.83
CA GLY A 171 11.83 -28.32 -28.39
C GLY A 171 11.99 -29.41 -29.44
#